data_c76959eccbccb31a13086e0e7b740e12
#
_entry.id   c76959eccbccb31a13086e0e7b740e12
#
_cell.length_a   1.000
_cell.length_b   1.000
_cell.length_c   1.000
_cell.angle_alpha   90.00
_cell.angle_beta   90.00
_cell.angle_gamma   90.00
#
_symmetry.space_group_name_H-M   'P 1'
#
loop_
_entity.id
_entity.type
_entity.pdbx_description
1 polymer ?
#
loop_
_entity_poly.entity_id
_entity_poly.type
_entity_poly.pdbx_seq_one_letter_code
_entity_poly.pdbx_strand_id
1 'polypeptide(L)'
;GLVPVKLIGNALYIAMSDPLNFVAIEDVKNATRKRVIPMIATADSIEREIATLYGNEGAARAIEEMKREISDTPSFAMDNVNSLENDNQSAPTIRLVNSLIERAIVEHASDIHLEPEEDELRVRMRIDGLLKTIMSVPKNLQSSVISRLKIMGNMDITERKVPQDGRSNVRIKNSDIDLRMSTIPTINGEKFVIRILDKNSQLLSKEKIGLKDENLAKYNYLINNKNGGVILIAGPTGSGKTSTMYSMIRELNTELVNLVTLEDPVEYNIHGINQVQINEKTGMTFAGGLRSILRQDPDIIAVGEIRDGETAQIAMRAAITGHLVLSTIHTNNAIATIERLLDIGVEPYLISSALNGVISQRLVRKICPECREEYTPTEEELKSVGFTKETAAGHKFYHGKGCPACYGTGYRGRIGVFEILLLDGKLRTAISKNKQRDEITAIANAVKQLSPVANKAITIQTS
;
A
#
# COMPACT_ATOMS: atom_id res chain seq x y z
N GLY A 1 -27.91 -1.56 6.30
CA GLY A 1 -27.67 -0.18 5.95
C GLY A 1 -28.45 0.26 4.73
N LEU A 2 -28.75 1.52 4.68
CA LEU A 2 -29.38 2.18 3.55
C LEU A 2 -28.83 3.61 3.39
N VAL A 3 -28.89 4.16 2.18
CA VAL A 3 -28.39 5.51 1.86
C VAL A 3 -29.40 6.23 0.97
N PRO A 4 -29.73 7.52 1.23
CA PRO A 4 -30.51 8.32 0.31
C PRO A 4 -29.70 8.63 -0.96
N VAL A 5 -30.31 8.42 -2.12
CA VAL A 5 -29.65 8.61 -3.43
C VAL A 5 -30.10 9.92 -4.08
N LYS A 6 -31.39 10.16 -4.13
CA LYS A 6 -31.97 11.37 -4.75
C LYS A 6 -33.38 11.63 -4.28
N LEU A 7 -33.78 12.90 -4.38
CA LEU A 7 -35.15 13.35 -4.12
C LEU A 7 -35.72 13.92 -5.41
N ILE A 8 -36.85 13.37 -5.90
CA ILE A 8 -37.57 13.87 -7.07
C ILE A 8 -38.98 14.18 -6.62
N GLY A 9 -39.31 15.47 -6.55
CA GLY A 9 -40.59 15.92 -5.98
C GLY A 9 -40.78 15.41 -4.55
N ASN A 10 -41.80 14.59 -4.32
CA ASN A 10 -42.05 13.98 -2.98
C ASN A 10 -41.56 12.53 -2.88
N ALA A 11 -40.83 12.02 -3.89
CA ALA A 11 -40.28 10.65 -3.89
C ALA A 11 -38.80 10.66 -3.50
N LEU A 12 -38.46 9.99 -2.38
CA LEU A 12 -37.10 9.78 -1.92
C LEU A 12 -36.63 8.39 -2.38
N TYR A 13 -35.62 8.35 -3.21
CA TYR A 13 -34.98 7.13 -3.66
C TYR A 13 -33.88 6.76 -2.67
N ILE A 14 -33.92 5.53 -2.14
CA ILE A 14 -32.93 5.01 -1.18
C ILE A 14 -32.24 3.76 -1.75
N ALA A 15 -30.93 3.68 -1.63
CA ALA A 15 -30.18 2.47 -1.94
C ALA A 15 -30.09 1.58 -0.70
N MET A 16 -30.39 0.29 -0.84
CA MET A 16 -30.33 -0.69 0.25
C MET A 16 -29.94 -2.07 -0.28
N SER A 17 -29.30 -2.88 0.55
CA SER A 17 -28.84 -4.22 0.17
C SER A 17 -29.99 -5.24 0.16
N ASP A 18 -31.02 -5.00 0.96
CA ASP A 18 -32.22 -5.83 1.03
C ASP A 18 -33.45 -4.96 0.86
N PRO A 19 -34.01 -4.83 -0.37
CA PRO A 19 -35.20 -4.04 -0.65
C PRO A 19 -36.49 -4.65 -0.08
N LEU A 20 -36.44 -5.85 0.47
CA LEU A 20 -37.58 -6.49 1.16
C LEU A 20 -37.62 -6.17 2.66
N ASN A 21 -36.66 -5.42 3.17
CA ASN A 21 -36.68 -4.94 4.56
C ASN A 21 -37.69 -3.79 4.70
N PHE A 22 -38.96 -4.14 4.80
CA PHE A 22 -40.09 -3.20 4.91
C PHE A 22 -40.02 -2.36 6.18
N VAL A 23 -39.42 -2.87 7.28
CA VAL A 23 -39.26 -2.12 8.53
C VAL A 23 -38.37 -0.90 8.30
N ALA A 24 -37.21 -1.09 7.67
CA ALA A 24 -36.31 0.01 7.37
C ALA A 24 -36.93 1.04 6.40
N ILE A 25 -37.70 0.58 5.43
CA ILE A 25 -38.43 1.47 4.50
C ILE A 25 -39.48 2.30 5.25
N GLU A 26 -40.25 1.70 6.15
CA GLU A 26 -41.26 2.38 6.92
C GLU A 26 -40.64 3.39 7.92
N ASP A 27 -39.52 3.06 8.54
CA ASP A 27 -38.74 3.97 9.40
C ASP A 27 -38.33 5.23 8.65
N VAL A 28 -37.78 5.06 7.43
CA VAL A 28 -37.37 6.21 6.59
C VAL A 28 -38.58 7.03 6.15
N LYS A 29 -39.70 6.37 5.82
CA LYS A 29 -40.95 7.05 5.43
C LYS A 29 -41.49 7.87 6.60
N ASN A 30 -41.49 7.31 7.81
CA ASN A 30 -41.96 7.98 9.03
C ASN A 30 -41.06 9.18 9.40
N ALA A 31 -39.73 9.01 9.30
CA ALA A 31 -38.77 10.06 9.59
C ALA A 31 -38.82 11.21 8.57
N THR A 32 -39.00 10.89 7.29
CA THR A 32 -38.89 11.89 6.20
C THR A 32 -40.24 12.42 5.74
N ARG A 33 -41.32 11.74 6.04
CA ARG A 33 -42.71 11.99 5.55
C ARG A 33 -42.79 12.02 4.03
N LYS A 34 -41.91 11.28 3.32
CA LYS A 34 -41.83 11.21 1.87
C LYS A 34 -42.20 9.81 1.36
N ARG A 35 -42.58 9.73 0.09
CA ARG A 35 -42.72 8.44 -0.58
C ARG A 35 -41.34 7.86 -0.81
N VAL A 36 -41.06 6.71 -0.19
CA VAL A 36 -39.77 6.01 -0.30
C VAL A 36 -39.81 5.01 -1.44
N ILE A 37 -38.79 5.05 -2.30
CA ILE A 37 -38.60 4.14 -3.43
C ILE A 37 -37.26 3.41 -3.22
N PRO A 38 -37.28 2.11 -2.87
CA PRO A 38 -36.07 1.33 -2.66
C PRO A 38 -35.39 1.01 -4.01
N MET A 39 -34.06 1.08 -4.02
CA MET A 39 -33.17 0.65 -5.09
C MET A 39 -32.18 -0.37 -4.55
N ILE A 40 -31.83 -1.39 -5.35
CA ILE A 40 -30.86 -2.39 -4.95
C ILE A 40 -29.44 -1.81 -5.13
N ALA A 41 -28.60 -2.01 -4.11
CA ALA A 41 -27.17 -1.74 -4.17
C ALA A 41 -26.41 -2.78 -3.35
N THR A 42 -25.13 -3.00 -3.65
CA THR A 42 -24.28 -3.92 -2.87
C THR A 42 -24.01 -3.35 -1.48
N ALA A 43 -23.87 -4.23 -0.47
CA ALA A 43 -23.57 -3.82 0.89
C ALA A 43 -22.29 -2.96 0.95
N ASP A 44 -21.24 -3.35 0.21
CA ASP A 44 -19.98 -2.61 0.13
C ASP A 44 -20.15 -1.19 -0.47
N SER A 45 -21.05 -1.03 -1.46
CA SER A 45 -21.33 0.29 -2.04
C SER A 45 -22.08 1.18 -1.06
N ILE A 46 -23.04 0.62 -0.34
CA ILE A 46 -23.82 1.34 0.69
C ILE A 46 -22.91 1.75 1.85
N GLU A 47 -22.06 0.86 2.36
CA GLU A 47 -21.12 1.18 3.44
C GLU A 47 -20.15 2.28 3.04
N ARG A 48 -19.68 2.26 1.81
CA ARG A 48 -18.81 3.31 1.26
C ARG A 48 -19.50 4.67 1.17
N GLU A 49 -20.73 4.69 0.68
CA GLU A 49 -21.50 5.94 0.61
C GLU A 49 -21.85 6.46 2.00
N ILE A 50 -22.16 5.60 2.96
CA ILE A 50 -22.33 5.98 4.36
C ILE A 50 -21.03 6.62 4.89
N ALA A 51 -19.87 6.00 4.64
CA ALA A 51 -18.60 6.55 5.07
C ALA A 51 -18.28 7.90 4.38
N THR A 52 -18.65 8.05 3.11
CA THR A 52 -18.42 9.28 2.34
C THR A 52 -19.36 10.42 2.77
N LEU A 53 -20.64 10.14 2.93
CA LEU A 53 -21.65 11.16 3.25
C LEU A 53 -21.70 11.50 4.75
N TYR A 54 -21.55 10.49 5.60
CA TYR A 54 -21.72 10.63 7.06
C TYR A 54 -20.42 10.43 7.85
N GLY A 55 -19.33 9.97 7.22
CA GLY A 55 -18.05 9.76 7.90
C GLY A 55 -17.45 11.03 8.51
N ASN A 56 -17.79 12.20 7.96
CA ASN A 56 -17.44 13.50 8.53
C ASN A 56 -18.39 13.95 9.64
N GLU A 57 -19.64 13.46 9.68
CA GLU A 57 -20.61 13.89 10.70
C GLU A 57 -20.20 13.44 12.10
N GLY A 58 -19.69 12.21 12.25
CA GLY A 58 -19.20 11.71 13.53
C GLY A 58 -18.01 12.53 14.04
N ALA A 59 -17.06 12.82 13.15
CA ALA A 59 -15.90 13.65 13.46
C ALA A 59 -16.32 15.10 13.69
N ALA A 60 -17.21 15.67 12.87
CA ALA A 60 -17.72 17.03 13.04
C ALA A 60 -18.47 17.21 14.37
N ARG A 61 -19.33 16.25 14.73
CA ARG A 61 -20.01 16.23 16.04
C ARG A 61 -19.02 16.14 17.19
N ALA A 62 -18.03 15.27 17.10
CA ALA A 62 -16.98 15.18 18.12
C ALA A 62 -16.22 16.49 18.29
N ILE A 63 -15.89 17.18 17.18
CA ILE A 63 -15.24 18.50 17.22
C ILE A 63 -16.17 19.55 17.86
N GLU A 64 -17.46 19.56 17.53
CA GLU A 64 -18.43 20.48 18.18
C GLU A 64 -18.58 20.22 19.68
N GLU A 65 -18.65 18.95 20.08
CA GLU A 65 -18.69 18.57 21.49
C GLU A 65 -17.42 18.99 22.23
N MET A 66 -16.23 18.75 21.64
CA MET A 66 -14.95 19.22 22.20
C MET A 66 -14.91 20.75 22.33
N LYS A 67 -15.45 21.50 21.36
CA LYS A 67 -15.53 22.97 21.44
C LYS A 67 -16.45 23.41 22.58
N ARG A 68 -17.58 22.73 22.80
CA ARG A 68 -18.49 23.04 23.92
C ARG A 68 -17.86 22.74 25.27
N GLU A 69 -17.19 21.60 25.43
CA GLU A 69 -16.46 21.23 26.65
C GLU A 69 -15.42 22.30 27.03
N ILE A 70 -14.69 22.87 26.05
CA ILE A 70 -13.71 23.95 26.29
C ILE A 70 -14.41 25.29 26.62
N SER A 71 -15.57 25.60 25.99
CA SER A 71 -16.28 26.83 26.24
C SER A 71 -17.01 26.84 27.58
N ASP A 72 -17.41 25.69 28.09
CA ASP A 72 -18.12 25.55 29.37
C ASP A 72 -17.17 25.46 30.59
N THR A 73 -15.86 25.40 30.37
CA THR A 73 -14.88 25.39 31.44
C THR A 73 -14.61 26.85 31.88
N PRO A 74 -14.93 27.27 33.14
CA PRO A 74 -14.67 28.61 33.59
C PRO A 74 -13.17 28.95 33.52
N SER A 75 -12.82 30.14 33.05
CA SER A 75 -11.45 30.64 32.82
C SER A 75 -10.60 30.84 34.08
N PHE A 76 -10.77 30.05 35.12
CA PHE A 76 -10.07 30.19 36.42
C PHE A 76 -9.15 29.01 36.77
N ALA A 77 -8.59 28.31 35.83
CA ALA A 77 -7.62 27.25 36.12
C ALA A 77 -6.41 27.30 35.16
N MET A 78 -5.58 28.34 35.36
CA MET A 78 -4.30 28.45 34.65
C MET A 78 -3.12 27.80 35.41
N ASP A 79 -3.37 27.01 36.47
CA ASP A 79 -2.31 26.42 37.32
C ASP A 79 -2.60 24.96 37.74
N ASN A 80 -2.98 24.08 36.80
CA ASN A 80 -2.98 22.63 37.15
C ASN A 80 -2.55 21.76 35.98
N VAL A 81 -1.32 21.28 36.03
CA VAL A 81 -0.76 20.25 35.13
C VAL A 81 -1.60 18.96 35.11
N ASN A 82 -2.40 18.73 36.14
CA ASN A 82 -3.30 17.57 36.27
C ASN A 82 -4.60 17.65 35.41
N SER A 83 -4.94 18.82 34.84
CA SER A 83 -6.09 18.95 33.94
C SER A 83 -5.85 18.33 32.55
N LEU A 84 -4.59 18.23 32.13
CA LEU A 84 -4.22 17.68 30.84
C LEU A 84 -4.49 16.16 30.71
N GLU A 85 -4.46 15.42 31.81
CA GLU A 85 -4.75 13.96 31.80
C GLU A 85 -6.26 13.68 31.57
N ASN A 86 -7.13 14.54 32.09
CA ASN A 86 -8.58 14.37 31.95
C ASN A 86 -9.09 14.76 30.55
N ASP A 87 -8.52 15.80 29.92
CA ASP A 87 -8.88 16.23 28.57
C ASP A 87 -8.47 15.18 27.50
N ASN A 88 -7.37 14.47 27.72
CA ASN A 88 -6.87 13.45 26.79
C ASN A 88 -7.72 12.19 26.72
N GLN A 89 -8.59 11.96 27.71
CA GLN A 89 -9.51 10.84 27.81
C GLN A 89 -10.96 11.26 27.54
N SER A 90 -11.22 12.50 27.12
CA SER A 90 -12.58 12.93 26.82
C SER A 90 -13.19 12.04 25.72
N ALA A 91 -14.44 11.63 25.93
CA ALA A 91 -15.14 10.78 24.98
C ALA A 91 -15.19 11.36 23.55
N PRO A 92 -15.31 12.68 23.33
CA PRO A 92 -15.25 13.29 22.00
C PRO A 92 -13.89 13.13 21.32
N THR A 93 -12.74 13.32 22.01
CA THR A 93 -11.40 13.14 21.44
C THR A 93 -11.17 11.70 21.01
N ILE A 94 -11.58 10.74 21.84
CA ILE A 94 -11.49 9.32 21.52
C ILE A 94 -12.33 8.99 20.28
N ARG A 95 -13.56 9.51 20.20
CA ARG A 95 -14.45 9.31 19.04
C ARG A 95 -13.87 9.90 17.78
N LEU A 96 -13.27 11.11 17.84
CA LEU A 96 -12.64 11.74 16.70
C LEU A 96 -11.49 10.89 16.15
N VAL A 97 -10.55 10.47 17.00
CA VAL A 97 -9.40 9.65 16.60
C VAL A 97 -9.85 8.31 16.04
N ASN A 98 -10.79 7.63 16.68
CA ASN A 98 -11.33 6.36 16.19
C ASN A 98 -12.02 6.52 14.84
N SER A 99 -12.83 7.56 14.64
CA SER A 99 -13.51 7.81 13.37
C SER A 99 -12.52 8.11 12.23
N LEU A 100 -11.40 8.79 12.52
CA LEU A 100 -10.33 9.02 11.53
C LEU A 100 -9.67 7.70 11.11
N ILE A 101 -9.37 6.82 12.05
CA ILE A 101 -8.76 5.51 11.77
C ILE A 101 -9.75 4.61 11.02
N GLU A 102 -11.00 4.53 11.47
CA GLU A 102 -12.05 3.76 10.78
C GLU A 102 -12.24 4.22 9.34
N ARG A 103 -12.32 5.54 9.13
CA ARG A 103 -12.42 6.12 7.80
C ARG A 103 -11.23 5.76 6.93
N ALA A 104 -10.01 5.88 7.46
CA ALA A 104 -8.80 5.56 6.71
C ALA A 104 -8.77 4.09 6.26
N ILE A 105 -9.29 3.17 7.09
CA ILE A 105 -9.40 1.75 6.74
C ILE A 105 -10.44 1.53 5.64
N VAL A 106 -11.63 2.14 5.75
CA VAL A 106 -12.69 2.04 4.74
C VAL A 106 -12.23 2.60 3.38
N GLU A 107 -11.45 3.69 3.42
CA GLU A 107 -10.91 4.34 2.23
C GLU A 107 -9.63 3.67 1.70
N HIS A 108 -9.16 2.59 2.33
CA HIS A 108 -7.92 1.91 2.02
C HIS A 108 -6.70 2.87 1.98
N ALA A 109 -6.69 3.84 2.88
CA ALA A 109 -5.56 4.75 3.06
C ALA A 109 -4.34 3.98 3.61
N SER A 110 -3.16 4.28 3.08
CA SER A 110 -1.90 3.73 3.60
C SER A 110 -1.38 4.50 4.82
N ASP A 111 -1.62 5.82 4.85
CA ASP A 111 -1.12 6.68 5.91
C ASP A 111 -2.14 7.79 6.24
N ILE A 112 -2.21 8.18 7.52
CA ILE A 112 -2.91 9.37 8.02
C ILE A 112 -1.84 10.36 8.44
N HIS A 113 -1.93 11.60 7.97
CA HIS A 113 -1.06 12.70 8.32
C HIS A 113 -1.86 13.75 9.10
N LEU A 114 -1.42 14.07 10.30
CA LEU A 114 -1.92 15.19 11.09
C LEU A 114 -0.82 16.25 11.08
N GLU A 115 -1.09 17.36 10.40
CA GLU A 115 -0.11 18.41 10.11
C GLU A 115 -0.52 19.71 10.78
N PRO A 116 0.26 20.17 11.78
CA PRO A 116 -0.03 21.42 12.46
C PRO A 116 0.29 22.61 11.54
N GLU A 117 -0.71 23.44 11.33
CA GLU A 117 -0.59 24.74 10.66
C GLU A 117 -0.74 25.89 11.67
N GLU A 118 -0.70 27.12 11.21
CA GLU A 118 -0.78 28.30 12.07
C GLU A 118 -2.11 28.32 12.85
N ASP A 119 -3.23 28.11 12.19
CA ASP A 119 -4.58 28.24 12.75
C ASP A 119 -5.31 26.92 12.96
N GLU A 120 -4.81 25.81 12.40
CA GLU A 120 -5.49 24.53 12.41
C GLU A 120 -4.52 23.34 12.44
N LEU A 121 -5.06 22.16 12.75
CA LEU A 121 -4.41 20.87 12.52
C LEU A 121 -5.06 20.24 11.30
N ARG A 122 -4.35 20.23 10.15
CA ARG A 122 -4.84 19.65 8.90
C ARG A 122 -4.67 18.16 8.92
N VAL A 123 -5.75 17.42 8.62
CA VAL A 123 -5.75 15.96 8.51
C VAL A 123 -5.81 15.56 7.05
N ARG A 124 -4.78 14.83 6.60
CA ARG A 124 -4.71 14.28 5.25
C ARG A 124 -4.57 12.76 5.30
N MET A 125 -5.11 12.08 4.30
CA MET A 125 -4.93 10.64 4.11
C MET A 125 -4.24 10.36 2.79
N ARG A 126 -3.34 9.38 2.77
CA ARG A 126 -2.72 8.90 1.54
C ARG A 126 -3.56 7.77 0.97
N ILE A 127 -4.29 8.06 -0.09
CA ILE A 127 -5.17 7.11 -0.79
C ILE A 127 -4.62 6.92 -2.20
N ASP A 128 -4.38 5.68 -2.61
CA ASP A 128 -3.78 5.33 -3.91
C ASP A 128 -2.49 6.09 -4.24
N GLY A 129 -1.67 6.35 -3.21
CA GLY A 129 -0.39 7.06 -3.31
C GLY A 129 -0.49 8.58 -3.25
N LEU A 130 -1.68 9.17 -3.32
CA LEU A 130 -1.91 10.63 -3.28
C LEU A 130 -2.41 11.07 -1.91
N LEU A 131 -1.86 12.20 -1.42
CA LEU A 131 -2.37 12.85 -0.21
C LEU A 131 -3.63 13.66 -0.53
N LYS A 132 -4.69 13.43 0.26
CA LYS A 132 -5.97 14.13 0.18
C LYS A 132 -6.31 14.75 1.52
N THR A 133 -6.69 16.02 1.53
CA THR A 133 -7.22 16.66 2.74
C THR A 133 -8.60 16.09 3.04
N ILE A 134 -8.77 15.61 4.25
CA ILE A 134 -10.01 14.99 4.72
C ILE A 134 -10.81 15.94 5.58
N MET A 135 -10.13 16.65 6.47
CA MET A 135 -10.73 17.64 7.37
C MET A 135 -9.65 18.50 8.03
N SER A 136 -10.10 19.55 8.70
CA SER A 136 -9.27 20.38 9.58
C SER A 136 -9.83 20.34 11.00
N VAL A 137 -8.94 20.27 11.97
CA VAL A 137 -9.27 20.32 13.40
C VAL A 137 -8.80 21.68 13.94
N PRO A 138 -9.63 22.42 14.69
CA PRO A 138 -9.24 23.70 15.26
C PRO A 138 -7.97 23.61 16.12
N LYS A 139 -7.15 24.66 16.10
CA LYS A 139 -5.84 24.72 16.79
C LYS A 139 -5.94 24.40 18.27
N ASN A 140 -6.96 24.90 18.95
CA ASN A 140 -7.19 24.68 20.38
C ASN A 140 -7.43 23.20 20.76
N LEU A 141 -7.79 22.35 19.79
CA LEU A 141 -8.01 20.91 20.00
C LEU A 141 -6.78 20.06 19.61
N GLN A 142 -5.76 20.67 19.00
CA GLN A 142 -4.57 19.97 18.50
C GLN A 142 -3.88 19.16 19.59
N SER A 143 -3.64 19.77 20.77
CA SER A 143 -2.91 19.11 21.86
C SER A 143 -3.62 17.86 22.36
N SER A 144 -4.95 17.90 22.53
CA SER A 144 -5.75 16.76 22.98
C SER A 144 -5.71 15.61 21.98
N VAL A 145 -5.81 15.91 20.67
CA VAL A 145 -5.73 14.91 19.61
C VAL A 145 -4.34 14.24 19.55
N ILE A 146 -3.27 15.04 19.59
CA ILE A 146 -1.90 14.52 19.57
C ILE A 146 -1.59 13.69 20.81
N SER A 147 -1.98 14.16 21.99
CA SER A 147 -1.80 13.41 23.24
C SER A 147 -2.55 12.08 23.23
N ARG A 148 -3.79 12.04 22.69
CA ARG A 148 -4.55 10.79 22.52
C ARG A 148 -3.84 9.82 21.60
N LEU A 149 -3.27 10.29 20.49
CA LEU A 149 -2.48 9.47 19.57
C LEU A 149 -1.20 8.94 20.21
N LYS A 150 -0.50 9.76 21.02
CA LYS A 150 0.67 9.33 21.78
C LYS A 150 0.34 8.23 22.79
N ILE A 151 -0.77 8.38 23.54
CA ILE A 151 -1.26 7.34 24.45
C ILE A 151 -1.53 6.04 23.67
N MET A 152 -2.24 6.15 22.53
CA MET A 152 -2.54 4.99 21.70
C MET A 152 -1.26 4.31 21.18
N GLY A 153 -0.22 5.07 20.81
CA GLY A 153 1.07 4.60 20.32
C GLY A 153 2.07 4.21 21.41
N ASN A 154 1.67 4.32 22.70
CA ASN A 154 2.54 4.05 23.85
C ASN A 154 3.78 4.96 23.89
N MET A 155 3.60 6.24 23.54
CA MET A 155 4.61 7.32 23.53
C MET A 155 4.50 8.18 24.77
N ASP A 156 5.57 8.91 25.08
CA ASP A 156 5.58 9.90 26.17
C ASP A 156 4.79 11.16 25.77
N ILE A 157 3.72 11.45 26.50
CA ILE A 157 2.83 12.60 26.28
C ILE A 157 3.47 13.93 26.74
N THR A 158 4.41 13.86 27.68
CA THR A 158 5.07 15.03 28.26
C THR A 158 6.21 15.55 27.38
N GLU A 159 6.89 14.66 26.66
CA GLU A 159 7.97 14.98 25.74
C GLU A 159 7.40 15.48 24.40
N ARG A 160 7.71 16.72 24.03
CA ARG A 160 7.21 17.38 22.79
C ARG A 160 8.30 17.95 21.90
N LYS A 161 9.58 17.79 22.32
CA LYS A 161 10.72 18.45 21.66
C LYS A 161 11.57 17.48 20.82
N VAL A 162 11.38 16.18 21.00
CA VAL A 162 12.12 15.15 20.24
C VAL A 162 11.17 14.24 19.48
N PRO A 163 11.60 13.65 18.36
CA PRO A 163 10.82 12.67 17.63
C PRO A 163 10.54 11.42 18.48
N GLN A 164 9.37 10.83 18.29
CA GLN A 164 8.99 9.58 18.94
C GLN A 164 8.33 8.64 17.93
N ASP A 165 8.56 7.35 18.10
CA ASP A 165 7.92 6.30 17.34
C ASP A 165 7.13 5.38 18.27
N GLY A 166 5.98 4.90 17.80
CA GLY A 166 5.11 4.02 18.57
C GLY A 166 4.34 3.06 17.70
N ARG A 167 3.69 2.09 18.36
CA ARG A 167 2.87 1.08 17.70
C ARG A 167 1.61 0.82 18.48
N SER A 168 0.52 0.52 17.75
CA SER A 168 -0.74 0.12 18.35
C SER A 168 -1.42 -0.93 17.48
N ASN A 169 -2.08 -1.89 18.10
CA ASN A 169 -2.95 -2.83 17.42
C ASN A 169 -4.39 -2.46 17.73
N VAL A 170 -5.19 -2.25 16.70
CA VAL A 170 -6.62 -1.96 16.85
C VAL A 170 -7.43 -3.00 16.07
N ARG A 171 -8.55 -3.41 16.65
CA ARG A 171 -9.50 -4.29 15.99
C ARG A 171 -10.69 -3.50 15.52
N ILE A 172 -10.87 -3.41 14.21
CA ILE A 172 -11.96 -2.67 13.59
C ILE A 172 -12.76 -3.61 12.68
N LYS A 173 -14.07 -3.69 12.95
CA LYS A 173 -14.97 -4.69 12.35
C LYS A 173 -14.44 -6.11 12.60
N ASN A 174 -13.85 -6.79 11.69
CA ASN A 174 -13.26 -8.13 11.87
C ASN A 174 -11.77 -8.17 11.44
N SER A 175 -11.14 -7.00 11.28
CA SER A 175 -9.76 -6.89 10.87
C SER A 175 -8.87 -6.43 12.02
N ASP A 176 -7.75 -7.12 12.23
CA ASP A 176 -6.67 -6.70 13.12
C ASP A 176 -5.71 -5.79 12.34
N ILE A 177 -5.65 -4.54 12.75
CA ILE A 177 -4.89 -3.49 12.08
C ILE A 177 -3.68 -3.13 12.97
N ASP A 178 -2.48 -3.21 12.40
CA ASP A 178 -1.27 -2.69 13.03
C ASP A 178 -1.05 -1.23 12.61
N LEU A 179 -0.95 -0.36 13.59
CA LEU A 179 -0.70 1.07 13.39
C LEU A 179 0.73 1.39 13.79
N ARG A 180 1.54 1.84 12.83
CA ARG A 180 2.87 2.39 13.11
C ARG A 180 2.77 3.90 13.12
N MET A 181 3.15 4.48 14.23
CA MET A 181 2.96 5.89 14.55
C MET A 181 4.29 6.57 14.71
N SER A 182 4.42 7.76 14.15
CA SER A 182 5.62 8.59 14.33
C SER A 182 5.22 10.04 14.52
N THR A 183 5.89 10.73 15.44
CA THR A 183 5.71 12.16 15.66
C THR A 183 7.04 12.90 15.61
N ILE A 184 7.00 14.11 15.05
CA ILE A 184 8.14 15.02 15.01
C ILE A 184 7.70 16.42 15.44
N PRO A 185 8.52 17.17 16.21
CA PRO A 185 8.26 18.56 16.52
C PRO A 185 8.41 19.45 15.27
N THR A 186 7.50 20.40 15.10
CA THR A 186 7.55 21.44 14.08
C THR A 186 7.30 22.81 14.71
N ILE A 187 7.47 23.89 13.95
CA ILE A 187 7.25 25.27 14.43
C ILE A 187 5.82 25.52 14.94
N ASN A 188 4.82 24.81 14.37
CA ASN A 188 3.41 24.98 14.71
C ASN A 188 2.88 23.89 15.66
N GLY A 189 3.75 23.02 16.18
CA GLY A 189 3.41 21.90 17.06
C GLY A 189 3.92 20.56 16.51
N GLU A 190 3.46 19.46 17.07
CA GLU A 190 3.90 18.13 16.65
C GLU A 190 3.13 17.66 15.42
N LYS A 191 3.86 17.33 14.34
CA LYS A 191 3.33 16.60 13.21
C LYS A 191 3.26 15.12 13.58
N PHE A 192 2.16 14.45 13.21
CA PHE A 192 1.92 13.05 13.49
C PHE A 192 1.61 12.28 12.20
N VAL A 193 2.19 11.10 12.03
CA VAL A 193 1.90 10.21 10.92
C VAL A 193 1.55 8.83 11.44
N ILE A 194 0.47 8.27 10.93
CA ILE A 194 0.02 6.91 11.26
C ILE A 194 0.03 6.11 9.97
N ARG A 195 0.88 5.08 9.89
CA ARG A 195 0.86 4.08 8.83
C ARG A 195 -0.08 2.96 9.21
N ILE A 196 -0.96 2.59 8.30
CA ILE A 196 -2.00 1.57 8.50
C ILE A 196 -1.55 0.28 7.80
N LEU A 197 -1.41 -0.79 8.58
CA LEU A 197 -1.05 -2.11 8.10
C LEU A 197 -2.19 -3.08 8.43
N ASP A 198 -3.01 -3.39 7.45
CA ASP A 198 -4.10 -4.35 7.59
C ASP A 198 -3.54 -5.78 7.53
N LYS A 199 -3.51 -6.46 8.68
CA LYS A 199 -3.00 -7.84 8.79
C LYS A 199 -3.86 -8.87 8.05
N ASN A 200 -5.12 -8.53 7.82
CA ASN A 200 -6.07 -9.36 7.09
C ASN A 200 -6.19 -8.95 5.61
N SER A 201 -5.44 -7.93 5.18
CA SER A 201 -5.39 -7.61 3.76
C SER A 201 -4.97 -8.88 3.03
N GLN A 202 -5.91 -9.45 2.26
CA GLN A 202 -5.72 -10.72 1.57
C GLN A 202 -4.42 -10.65 0.79
N LEU A 203 -3.47 -11.51 1.13
CA LEU A 203 -2.28 -11.73 0.33
C LEU A 203 -2.75 -11.94 -1.10
N LEU A 204 -2.44 -10.96 -1.95
CA LEU A 204 -2.96 -10.91 -3.31
C LEU A 204 -2.42 -12.10 -4.10
N SER A 205 -3.26 -12.80 -4.81
CA SER A 205 -2.81 -13.80 -5.78
C SER A 205 -2.08 -13.13 -6.95
N LYS A 206 -1.27 -13.88 -7.67
CA LYS A 206 -0.49 -13.40 -8.82
C LYS A 206 -1.36 -12.69 -9.88
N GLU A 207 -2.59 -13.13 -10.08
CA GLU A 207 -3.54 -12.49 -10.98
C GLU A 207 -4.03 -11.15 -10.43
N LYS A 208 -4.32 -11.09 -9.13
CA LYS A 208 -4.80 -9.87 -8.46
C LYS A 208 -3.73 -8.76 -8.37
N ILE A 209 -2.45 -9.12 -8.33
CA ILE A 209 -1.37 -8.13 -8.38
C ILE A 209 -1.18 -7.55 -9.80
N GLY A 210 -1.75 -8.16 -10.83
CA GLY A 210 -1.73 -7.67 -12.21
C GLY A 210 -0.86 -8.48 -13.17
N LEU A 211 -0.40 -9.67 -12.78
CA LEU A 211 0.30 -10.58 -13.69
C LEU A 211 -0.68 -11.22 -14.66
N LYS A 212 -0.42 -11.07 -15.96
CA LYS A 212 -1.25 -11.59 -17.05
C LYS A 212 -0.36 -12.11 -18.20
N ASP A 213 -0.92 -12.94 -19.02
CA ASP A 213 -0.35 -13.40 -20.31
C ASP A 213 1.13 -13.80 -20.23
N GLU A 214 1.96 -13.22 -21.07
CA GLU A 214 3.40 -13.50 -21.14
C GLU A 214 4.13 -13.28 -19.80
N ASN A 215 3.76 -12.23 -19.03
CA ASN A 215 4.37 -12.00 -17.72
C ASN A 215 4.00 -13.07 -16.71
N LEU A 216 2.77 -13.57 -16.76
CA LEU A 216 2.34 -14.68 -15.91
C LEU A 216 3.10 -15.96 -16.26
N ALA A 217 3.32 -16.22 -17.57
CA ALA A 217 4.12 -17.36 -18.02
C ALA A 217 5.58 -17.27 -17.53
N LYS A 218 6.21 -16.08 -17.67
CA LYS A 218 7.58 -15.83 -17.17
C LYS A 218 7.68 -15.96 -15.65
N TYR A 219 6.70 -15.42 -14.92
CA TYR A 219 6.62 -15.57 -13.47
C TYR A 219 6.51 -17.03 -13.05
N ASN A 220 5.61 -17.80 -13.67
CA ASN A 220 5.45 -19.23 -13.39
C ASN A 220 6.74 -20.01 -13.71
N TYR A 221 7.44 -19.65 -14.79
CA TYR A 221 8.73 -20.26 -15.13
C TYR A 221 9.77 -20.04 -14.02
N LEU A 222 9.86 -18.80 -13.48
CA LEU A 222 10.79 -18.48 -12.39
C LEU A 222 10.49 -19.26 -11.11
N ILE A 223 9.23 -19.33 -10.71
CA ILE A 223 8.81 -20.01 -9.47
C ILE A 223 8.99 -21.53 -9.56
N ASN A 224 8.69 -22.11 -10.73
CA ASN A 224 8.75 -23.55 -10.91
C ASN A 224 10.17 -24.09 -11.16
N ASN A 225 11.18 -23.21 -11.20
CA ASN A 225 12.58 -23.62 -11.37
C ASN A 225 13.13 -24.23 -10.07
N LYS A 226 13.15 -25.57 -10.01
CA LYS A 226 13.58 -26.32 -8.84
C LYS A 226 15.12 -26.39 -8.64
N ASN A 227 15.91 -25.84 -9.56
CA ASN A 227 17.38 -25.96 -9.50
C ASN A 227 18.05 -24.89 -8.62
N GLY A 228 17.28 -24.20 -7.80
CA GLY A 228 17.79 -23.06 -7.03
C GLY A 228 17.96 -21.80 -7.90
N GLY A 229 18.55 -20.76 -7.34
CA GLY A 229 18.80 -19.49 -8.04
C GLY A 229 18.23 -18.30 -7.29
N VAL A 230 18.54 -17.09 -7.77
CA VAL A 230 18.04 -15.85 -7.21
C VAL A 230 16.95 -15.28 -8.10
N ILE A 231 15.83 -14.88 -7.51
CA ILE A 231 14.79 -14.07 -8.16
C ILE A 231 14.74 -12.72 -7.46
N LEU A 232 14.98 -11.64 -8.20
CA LEU A 232 14.94 -10.29 -7.66
C LEU A 232 13.67 -9.55 -8.08
N ILE A 233 13.04 -8.90 -7.12
CA ILE A 233 11.88 -8.03 -7.36
C ILE A 233 12.36 -6.58 -7.25
N ALA A 234 12.34 -5.88 -8.38
CA ALA A 234 12.88 -4.54 -8.53
C ALA A 234 11.79 -3.47 -8.62
N GLY A 235 12.08 -2.29 -8.14
CA GLY A 235 11.19 -1.13 -8.23
C GLY A 235 11.43 -0.11 -7.13
N PRO A 236 10.94 1.12 -7.26
CA PRO A 236 11.04 2.14 -6.21
C PRO A 236 10.19 1.79 -4.99
N THR A 237 10.33 2.62 -3.96
CA THR A 237 9.45 2.54 -2.78
C THR A 237 7.98 2.70 -3.21
N GLY A 238 7.10 1.87 -2.65
CA GLY A 238 5.67 1.88 -2.97
C GLY A 238 5.29 1.24 -4.31
N SER A 239 6.21 0.53 -4.99
CA SER A 239 5.89 -0.19 -6.23
C SER A 239 5.22 -1.55 -6.01
N GLY A 240 5.03 -1.99 -4.76
CA GLY A 240 4.38 -3.25 -4.41
C GLY A 240 5.31 -4.47 -4.35
N LYS A 241 6.65 -4.27 -4.24
CA LYS A 241 7.63 -5.37 -4.19
C LYS A 241 7.32 -6.38 -3.10
N THR A 242 7.04 -5.92 -1.90
CA THR A 242 6.70 -6.77 -0.75
C THR A 242 5.47 -7.61 -1.04
N SER A 243 4.41 -7.02 -1.62
CA SER A 243 3.19 -7.76 -1.98
C SER A 243 3.46 -8.86 -3.01
N THR A 244 4.34 -8.61 -3.98
CA THR A 244 4.75 -9.62 -4.97
C THR A 244 5.60 -10.71 -4.33
N MET A 245 6.56 -10.34 -3.48
CA MET A 245 7.38 -11.31 -2.74
C MET A 245 6.50 -12.22 -1.85
N TYR A 246 5.55 -11.65 -1.12
CA TYR A 246 4.62 -12.42 -0.29
C TYR A 246 3.68 -13.31 -1.11
N SER A 247 3.27 -12.85 -2.30
CA SER A 247 2.52 -13.71 -3.25
C SER A 247 3.35 -14.92 -3.68
N MET A 248 4.65 -14.74 -3.97
CA MET A 248 5.58 -15.84 -4.29
C MET A 248 5.78 -16.76 -3.09
N ILE A 249 6.06 -16.22 -1.91
CA ILE A 249 6.23 -16.97 -0.67
C ILE A 249 5.01 -17.87 -0.42
N ARG A 250 3.80 -17.33 -0.54
CA ARG A 250 2.56 -18.08 -0.34
C ARG A 250 2.39 -19.23 -1.34
N GLU A 251 2.77 -19.00 -2.61
CA GLU A 251 2.66 -20.02 -3.67
C GLU A 251 3.69 -21.15 -3.45
N LEU A 252 4.88 -20.81 -2.95
CA LEU A 252 5.97 -21.74 -2.69
C LEU A 252 5.86 -22.46 -1.34
N ASN A 253 5.08 -21.92 -0.40
CA ASN A 253 4.92 -22.48 0.93
C ASN A 253 4.06 -23.75 0.90
N THR A 254 4.72 -24.91 0.97
CA THR A 254 4.09 -26.22 1.03
C THR A 254 4.66 -26.99 2.22
N GLU A 255 3.98 -28.04 2.64
CA GLU A 255 4.48 -28.92 3.74
C GLU A 255 5.80 -29.63 3.43
N LEU A 256 6.25 -29.60 2.17
CA LEU A 256 7.43 -30.32 1.69
C LEU A 256 8.69 -29.43 1.61
N VAL A 257 8.59 -28.15 1.95
CA VAL A 257 9.70 -27.20 1.83
C VAL A 257 9.91 -26.42 3.12
N ASN A 258 11.17 -26.24 3.50
CA ASN A 258 11.56 -25.35 4.60
C ASN A 258 11.79 -23.94 4.04
N LEU A 259 10.81 -23.05 4.24
CA LEU A 259 10.87 -21.65 3.83
C LEU A 259 11.16 -20.75 5.03
N VAL A 260 12.25 -19.99 4.93
CA VAL A 260 12.66 -19.03 5.97
C VAL A 260 12.76 -17.64 5.37
N THR A 261 12.24 -16.64 6.09
CA THR A 261 12.39 -15.23 5.68
C THR A 261 13.29 -14.45 6.63
N LEU A 262 13.88 -13.36 6.13
CA LEU A 262 14.67 -12.40 6.88
C LEU A 262 14.25 -10.99 6.48
N GLU A 263 13.59 -10.25 7.37
CA GLU A 263 12.81 -9.04 7.04
C GLU A 263 13.07 -7.87 7.99
N ASP A 264 12.92 -6.64 7.52
CA ASP A 264 13.10 -5.40 8.28
C ASP A 264 11.97 -4.37 8.03
N PRO A 265 10.91 -4.47 8.82
CA PRO A 265 10.47 -5.56 9.67
C PRO A 265 9.59 -6.58 8.91
N VAL A 266 9.15 -7.65 9.60
CA VAL A 266 8.07 -8.51 9.11
C VAL A 266 6.78 -7.71 8.97
N GLU A 267 6.18 -7.72 7.76
CA GLU A 267 4.95 -6.96 7.49
C GLU A 267 3.70 -7.74 7.88
N TYR A 268 3.64 -9.02 7.54
CA TYR A 268 2.51 -9.91 7.83
C TYR A 268 3.03 -11.26 8.35
N ASN A 269 2.33 -11.83 9.30
CA ASN A 269 2.60 -13.21 9.73
C ASN A 269 1.99 -14.19 8.71
N ILE A 270 2.82 -15.08 8.17
CA ILE A 270 2.39 -16.12 7.24
C ILE A 270 2.48 -17.46 7.96
N HIS A 271 1.37 -18.17 8.01
CA HIS A 271 1.32 -19.50 8.62
C HIS A 271 2.21 -20.49 7.84
N GLY A 272 2.94 -21.33 8.57
CA GLY A 272 3.76 -22.42 7.99
C GLY A 272 5.15 -21.99 7.54
N ILE A 273 5.61 -20.77 7.84
CA ILE A 273 6.99 -20.33 7.55
C ILE A 273 7.68 -19.75 8.80
N ASN A 274 8.98 -19.74 8.80
CA ASN A 274 9.80 -19.14 9.85
C ASN A 274 10.25 -17.74 9.42
N GLN A 275 9.65 -16.70 10.02
CA GLN A 275 9.95 -15.30 9.69
C GLN A 275 10.91 -14.71 10.74
N VAL A 276 12.11 -14.34 10.30
CA VAL A 276 13.14 -13.73 11.16
C VAL A 276 13.13 -12.22 10.94
N GLN A 277 13.00 -11.48 12.02
CA GLN A 277 13.06 -10.02 11.97
C GLN A 277 14.45 -9.49 12.30
N ILE A 278 14.94 -8.56 11.49
CA ILE A 278 16.17 -7.81 11.74
C ILE A 278 16.05 -7.02 13.05
N ASN A 279 17.13 -7.03 13.82
CA ASN A 279 17.27 -6.22 15.03
C ASN A 279 18.75 -5.83 15.21
N GLU A 280 19.12 -4.69 14.67
CA GLU A 280 20.49 -4.19 14.73
C GLU A 280 20.99 -3.97 16.16
N LYS A 281 20.09 -3.67 17.10
CA LYS A 281 20.46 -3.50 18.53
C LYS A 281 21.00 -4.78 19.15
N THR A 282 20.56 -5.94 18.66
CA THR A 282 21.03 -7.26 19.12
C THR A 282 22.06 -7.87 18.18
N GLY A 283 22.51 -7.15 17.15
CA GLY A 283 23.47 -7.63 16.16
C GLY A 283 22.86 -8.50 15.04
N MET A 284 21.52 -8.64 14.98
CA MET A 284 20.84 -9.35 13.90
C MET A 284 20.77 -8.45 12.65
N THR A 285 21.75 -8.60 11.76
CA THR A 285 21.83 -7.92 10.47
C THR A 285 21.38 -8.84 9.33
N PHE A 286 21.15 -8.31 8.12
CA PHE A 286 20.83 -9.12 6.94
C PHE A 286 21.93 -10.14 6.62
N ALA A 287 23.19 -9.73 6.57
CA ALA A 287 24.31 -10.65 6.31
C ALA A 287 24.49 -11.71 7.40
N GLY A 288 24.42 -11.30 8.67
CA GLY A 288 24.53 -12.22 9.82
C GLY A 288 23.37 -13.22 9.90
N GLY A 289 22.15 -12.72 9.73
CA GLY A 289 20.93 -13.54 9.72
C GLY A 289 20.94 -14.55 8.57
N LEU A 290 21.30 -14.12 7.35
CA LEU A 290 21.36 -15.00 6.20
C LEU A 290 22.39 -16.14 6.37
N ARG A 291 23.60 -15.84 6.92
CA ARG A 291 24.57 -16.89 7.27
C ARG A 291 24.00 -17.89 8.28
N SER A 292 23.18 -17.44 9.21
CA SER A 292 22.58 -18.32 10.21
C SER A 292 21.47 -19.18 9.61
N ILE A 293 20.65 -18.60 8.73
CA ILE A 293 19.58 -19.31 8.01
C ILE A 293 20.16 -20.45 7.17
N LEU A 294 21.30 -20.27 6.51
CA LEU A 294 21.96 -21.32 5.74
C LEU A 294 22.36 -22.57 6.55
N ARG A 295 22.33 -22.50 7.88
CA ARG A 295 22.55 -23.65 8.79
C ARG A 295 21.25 -24.23 9.35
N GLN A 296 20.10 -23.77 8.86
CA GLN A 296 18.76 -24.21 9.26
C GLN A 296 18.11 -25.11 8.22
N ASP A 297 18.90 -25.70 7.32
CA ASP A 297 18.41 -26.59 6.25
C ASP A 297 17.26 -25.97 5.43
N PRO A 298 17.42 -24.72 4.91
CA PRO A 298 16.37 -24.07 4.14
C PRO A 298 16.36 -24.58 2.70
N ASP A 299 15.17 -24.78 2.12
CA ASP A 299 15.01 -24.96 0.67
C ASP A 299 14.84 -23.60 -0.01
N ILE A 300 14.09 -22.70 0.64
CA ILE A 300 13.74 -21.39 0.13
C ILE A 300 14.04 -20.31 1.15
N ILE A 301 14.75 -19.29 0.73
CA ILE A 301 15.11 -18.15 1.56
C ILE A 301 14.54 -16.86 0.96
N ALA A 302 13.73 -16.12 1.73
CA ALA A 302 13.29 -14.80 1.31
C ALA A 302 14.02 -13.72 2.13
N VAL A 303 14.82 -12.91 1.45
CA VAL A 303 15.54 -11.77 2.04
C VAL A 303 14.78 -10.51 1.71
N GLY A 304 14.29 -9.78 2.70
CA GLY A 304 13.43 -8.61 2.55
C GLY A 304 13.95 -7.64 1.49
N GLU A 305 15.23 -7.29 1.58
CA GLU A 305 15.91 -6.50 0.55
C GLU A 305 17.43 -6.70 0.57
N ILE A 306 18.06 -6.46 -0.59
CA ILE A 306 19.51 -6.38 -0.75
C ILE A 306 19.91 -4.90 -0.82
N ARG A 307 20.66 -4.45 0.22
CA ARG A 307 21.16 -3.08 0.31
C ARG A 307 22.66 -2.98 0.04
N ASP A 308 23.41 -4.03 0.36
CA ASP A 308 24.87 -4.07 0.37
C ASP A 308 25.44 -5.30 -0.34
N GLY A 309 26.73 -5.23 -0.67
CA GLY A 309 27.44 -6.27 -1.41
C GLY A 309 27.63 -7.55 -0.62
N GLU A 310 27.77 -7.48 0.72
CA GLU A 310 27.98 -8.65 1.56
C GLU A 310 26.73 -9.55 1.53
N THR A 311 25.55 -8.96 1.80
CA THR A 311 24.27 -9.66 1.72
C THR A 311 24.04 -10.25 0.33
N ALA A 312 24.32 -9.45 -0.73
CA ALA A 312 24.17 -9.89 -2.12
C ALA A 312 25.04 -11.10 -2.43
N GLN A 313 26.32 -11.08 -2.07
CA GLN A 313 27.24 -12.19 -2.34
C GLN A 313 26.83 -13.47 -1.60
N ILE A 314 26.38 -13.37 -0.33
CA ILE A 314 25.90 -14.52 0.42
C ILE A 314 24.67 -15.11 -0.26
N ALA A 315 23.70 -14.27 -0.67
CA ALA A 315 22.50 -14.70 -1.38
C ALA A 315 22.82 -15.42 -2.70
N MET A 316 23.74 -14.87 -3.50
CA MET A 316 24.17 -15.48 -4.77
C MET A 316 24.86 -16.84 -4.53
N ARG A 317 25.75 -16.93 -3.54
CA ARG A 317 26.43 -18.20 -3.20
C ARG A 317 25.45 -19.26 -2.70
N ALA A 318 24.48 -18.87 -1.86
CA ALA A 318 23.41 -19.76 -1.41
C ALA A 318 22.63 -20.34 -2.61
N ALA A 319 22.33 -19.50 -3.59
CA ALA A 319 21.62 -19.92 -4.80
C ALA A 319 22.42 -20.90 -5.65
N ILE A 320 23.74 -20.72 -5.77
CA ILE A 320 24.63 -21.65 -6.49
C ILE A 320 24.68 -23.01 -5.81
N THR A 321 24.52 -23.05 -4.49
CA THR A 321 24.49 -24.30 -3.70
C THR A 321 23.13 -24.99 -3.65
N GLY A 322 22.16 -24.50 -4.43
CA GLY A 322 20.88 -25.18 -4.66
C GLY A 322 19.65 -24.53 -3.99
N HIS A 323 19.84 -23.46 -3.19
CA HIS A 323 18.72 -22.79 -2.54
C HIS A 323 17.99 -21.84 -3.51
N LEU A 324 16.68 -21.77 -3.41
CA LEU A 324 15.91 -20.69 -4.07
C LEU A 324 15.91 -19.45 -3.18
N VAL A 325 16.47 -18.35 -3.69
CA VAL A 325 16.54 -17.09 -2.95
C VAL A 325 15.63 -16.05 -3.60
N LEU A 326 14.68 -15.53 -2.83
CA LEU A 326 13.83 -14.40 -3.21
C LEU A 326 14.34 -13.15 -2.52
N SER A 327 14.43 -12.02 -3.22
CA SER A 327 14.75 -10.75 -2.57
C SER A 327 14.21 -9.56 -3.33
N THR A 328 14.22 -8.39 -2.66
CA THR A 328 13.87 -7.13 -3.32
C THR A 328 15.10 -6.23 -3.47
N ILE A 329 15.04 -5.35 -4.45
CA ILE A 329 16.08 -4.35 -4.70
C ILE A 329 15.48 -3.05 -5.22
N HIS A 330 16.11 -1.92 -4.88
CA HIS A 330 15.65 -0.60 -5.31
C HIS A 330 16.33 -0.18 -6.62
N THR A 331 15.73 -0.52 -7.76
CA THR A 331 16.18 -0.13 -9.09
C THR A 331 15.00 0.25 -9.99
N ASN A 332 15.26 0.94 -11.08
CA ASN A 332 14.20 1.49 -11.93
C ASN A 332 13.67 0.52 -12.99
N ASN A 333 14.47 -0.46 -13.41
CA ASN A 333 14.10 -1.49 -14.39
C ASN A 333 14.97 -2.75 -14.19
N ALA A 334 14.69 -3.80 -14.94
CA ALA A 334 15.36 -5.08 -14.79
C ALA A 334 16.86 -5.04 -15.14
N ILE A 335 17.26 -4.28 -16.15
CA ILE A 335 18.69 -4.14 -16.55
C ILE A 335 19.46 -3.37 -15.48
N ALA A 336 18.92 -2.26 -14.99
CA ALA A 336 19.55 -1.48 -13.91
C ALA A 336 19.74 -2.31 -12.61
N THR A 337 19.02 -3.41 -12.46
CA THR A 337 19.25 -4.34 -11.35
C THR A 337 20.58 -5.08 -11.48
N ILE A 338 20.94 -5.49 -12.69
CA ILE A 338 22.23 -6.15 -12.96
C ILE A 338 23.37 -5.16 -12.69
N GLU A 339 23.25 -3.92 -13.16
CA GLU A 339 24.24 -2.86 -12.90
C GLU A 339 24.39 -2.60 -11.40
N ARG A 340 23.26 -2.48 -10.70
CA ARG A 340 23.27 -2.25 -9.26
C ARG A 340 23.99 -3.35 -8.50
N LEU A 341 23.83 -4.62 -8.90
CA LEU A 341 24.56 -5.73 -8.30
C LEU A 341 26.07 -5.62 -8.54
N LEU A 342 26.48 -5.21 -9.74
CA LEU A 342 27.89 -4.94 -10.05
C LEU A 342 28.44 -3.77 -9.22
N ASP A 343 27.69 -2.67 -9.12
CA ASP A 343 28.07 -1.47 -8.36
C ASP A 343 28.29 -1.74 -6.86
N ILE A 344 27.49 -2.63 -6.26
CA ILE A 344 27.66 -3.04 -4.86
C ILE A 344 28.72 -4.14 -4.68
N GLY A 345 29.48 -4.46 -5.74
CA GLY A 345 30.64 -5.34 -5.68
C GLY A 345 30.34 -6.84 -5.83
N VAL A 346 29.18 -7.21 -6.41
CA VAL A 346 28.92 -8.61 -6.77
C VAL A 346 29.66 -8.94 -8.05
N GLU A 347 30.46 -10.00 -8.00
CA GLU A 347 31.25 -10.41 -9.17
C GLU A 347 30.38 -10.91 -10.33
N PRO A 348 30.71 -10.55 -11.60
CA PRO A 348 29.91 -10.90 -12.77
C PRO A 348 29.60 -12.40 -12.91
N TYR A 349 30.57 -13.26 -12.54
CA TYR A 349 30.36 -14.71 -12.62
C TYR A 349 29.32 -15.21 -11.61
N LEU A 350 29.22 -14.58 -10.42
CA LEU A 350 28.19 -14.92 -9.42
C LEU A 350 26.81 -14.53 -9.95
N ILE A 351 26.66 -13.32 -10.51
CA ILE A 351 25.40 -12.86 -11.09
C ILE A 351 24.97 -13.80 -12.21
N SER A 352 25.88 -14.07 -13.15
CA SER A 352 25.56 -14.92 -14.31
C SER A 352 25.21 -16.36 -13.95
N SER A 353 25.75 -16.89 -12.85
CA SER A 353 25.49 -18.26 -12.40
C SER A 353 24.24 -18.37 -11.52
N ALA A 354 24.02 -17.41 -10.62
CA ALA A 354 22.99 -17.48 -9.61
C ALA A 354 21.65 -16.83 -10.00
N LEU A 355 21.69 -15.71 -10.74
CA LEU A 355 20.47 -14.95 -11.04
C LEU A 355 19.62 -15.67 -12.09
N ASN A 356 18.37 -16.00 -11.75
CA ASN A 356 17.41 -16.61 -12.67
C ASN A 356 16.57 -15.58 -13.40
N GLY A 357 16.21 -14.50 -12.73
CA GLY A 357 15.46 -13.43 -13.34
C GLY A 357 15.22 -12.24 -12.43
N VAL A 358 14.74 -11.18 -13.05
CA VAL A 358 14.38 -9.93 -12.39
C VAL A 358 12.94 -9.57 -12.75
N ILE A 359 12.12 -9.32 -11.74
CA ILE A 359 10.74 -8.84 -11.87
C ILE A 359 10.73 -7.35 -11.50
N SER A 360 10.86 -6.48 -12.49
CA SER A 360 10.71 -5.04 -12.27
C SER A 360 9.24 -4.66 -12.30
N GLN A 361 8.81 -3.85 -11.34
CA GLN A 361 7.40 -3.49 -11.20
C GLN A 361 7.14 -2.04 -10.81
N ARG A 362 5.99 -1.55 -11.25
CA ARG A 362 5.40 -0.27 -10.88
C ARG A 362 3.94 -0.47 -10.52
N LEU A 363 3.39 0.38 -9.67
CA LEU A 363 1.94 0.47 -9.46
C LEU A 363 1.40 1.63 -10.27
N VAL A 364 0.37 1.36 -11.05
CA VAL A 364 -0.43 2.38 -11.74
C VAL A 364 -1.83 2.44 -11.13
N ARG A 365 -2.45 3.62 -11.17
CA ARG A 365 -3.83 3.79 -10.69
C ARG A 365 -4.80 3.21 -11.71
N LYS A 366 -5.82 2.52 -11.23
CA LYS A 366 -6.92 2.01 -12.05
C LYS A 366 -7.94 3.12 -12.29
N ILE A 367 -8.50 3.17 -13.50
CA ILE A 367 -9.63 4.04 -13.79
C ILE A 367 -10.80 3.67 -12.87
N CYS A 368 -11.45 4.66 -12.31
CA CYS A 368 -12.60 4.47 -11.43
C CYS A 368 -13.75 3.81 -12.21
N PRO A 369 -14.28 2.67 -11.76
CA PRO A 369 -15.37 2.00 -12.47
C PRO A 369 -16.68 2.80 -12.49
N GLU A 370 -16.91 3.65 -11.48
CA GLU A 370 -18.14 4.42 -11.31
C GLU A 370 -18.23 5.61 -12.29
N CYS A 371 -17.09 6.13 -12.75
CA CYS A 371 -17.07 7.31 -13.63
C CYS A 371 -16.20 7.10 -14.88
N ARG A 372 -15.98 5.85 -15.25
CA ARG A 372 -15.28 5.47 -16.48
C ARG A 372 -16.11 5.87 -17.69
N GLU A 373 -15.52 6.61 -18.61
CA GLU A 373 -16.11 6.91 -19.91
C GLU A 373 -15.11 6.68 -21.04
N GLU A 374 -15.62 6.30 -22.21
CA GLU A 374 -14.82 6.10 -23.41
C GLU A 374 -14.42 7.46 -23.99
N TYR A 375 -13.16 7.60 -24.42
CA TYR A 375 -12.69 8.82 -25.07
C TYR A 375 -11.73 8.50 -26.22
N THR A 376 -11.56 9.47 -27.12
CA THR A 376 -10.61 9.39 -28.22
C THR A 376 -9.34 10.14 -27.82
N PRO A 377 -8.19 9.44 -27.63
CA PRO A 377 -6.95 10.11 -27.26
C PRO A 377 -6.40 10.97 -28.40
N THR A 378 -5.68 12.02 -28.04
CA THR A 378 -4.96 12.89 -28.99
C THR A 378 -3.73 12.17 -29.56
N GLU A 379 -3.20 12.66 -30.68
CA GLU A 379 -1.95 12.11 -31.25
C GLU A 379 -0.77 12.24 -30.31
N GLU A 380 -0.72 13.30 -29.52
CA GLU A 380 0.35 13.53 -28.52
C GLU A 380 0.26 12.52 -27.39
N GLU A 381 -0.94 12.24 -26.88
CA GLU A 381 -1.16 11.21 -25.88
C GLU A 381 -0.76 9.83 -26.40
N LEU A 382 -1.17 9.47 -27.62
CA LEU A 382 -0.77 8.20 -28.24
C LEU A 382 0.75 8.08 -28.38
N LYS A 383 1.41 9.13 -28.92
CA LYS A 383 2.88 9.16 -29.08
C LYS A 383 3.62 9.05 -27.74
N SER A 384 3.11 9.73 -26.69
CA SER A 384 3.72 9.71 -25.36
C SER A 384 3.83 8.30 -24.77
N VAL A 385 2.99 7.40 -25.24
CA VAL A 385 2.86 6.01 -24.78
C VAL A 385 3.31 4.99 -25.84
N GLY A 386 3.89 5.46 -26.93
CA GLY A 386 4.47 4.63 -27.98
C GLY A 386 3.44 4.01 -28.93
N PHE A 387 2.20 4.54 -28.97
CA PHE A 387 1.19 4.17 -29.96
C PHE A 387 1.27 5.08 -31.18
N THR A 388 1.02 4.50 -32.35
CA THR A 388 0.69 5.25 -33.58
C THR A 388 -0.83 5.17 -33.80
N LYS A 389 -1.35 5.99 -34.73
CA LYS A 389 -2.78 5.92 -35.11
C LYS A 389 -3.17 4.51 -35.60
N GLU A 390 -2.27 3.87 -36.35
CA GLU A 390 -2.51 2.52 -36.88
C GLU A 390 -2.55 1.47 -35.75
N THR A 391 -1.61 1.55 -34.80
CA THR A 391 -1.57 0.61 -33.68
C THR A 391 -2.67 0.87 -32.65
N ALA A 392 -3.22 2.08 -32.59
CA ALA A 392 -4.34 2.44 -31.76
C ALA A 392 -5.71 2.05 -32.39
N ALA A 393 -5.73 1.81 -33.69
CA ALA A 393 -6.95 1.43 -34.40
C ALA A 393 -7.53 0.12 -33.85
N GLY A 394 -8.80 0.14 -33.46
CA GLY A 394 -9.46 -1.02 -32.84
C GLY A 394 -9.36 -1.12 -31.32
N HIS A 395 -8.55 -0.27 -30.67
CA HIS A 395 -8.51 -0.19 -29.21
C HIS A 395 -9.49 0.87 -28.68
N LYS A 396 -10.21 0.52 -27.61
CA LYS A 396 -11.04 1.47 -26.88
C LYS A 396 -10.24 2.07 -25.73
N PHE A 397 -10.22 3.38 -25.64
CA PHE A 397 -9.55 4.11 -24.57
C PHE A 397 -10.58 4.69 -23.60
N TYR A 398 -10.20 4.72 -22.33
CA TYR A 398 -11.08 5.16 -21.26
C TYR A 398 -10.35 6.13 -20.35
N HIS A 399 -11.12 7.07 -19.80
CA HIS A 399 -10.67 7.92 -18.71
C HIS A 399 -11.73 7.99 -17.61
N GLY A 400 -11.34 8.46 -16.43
CA GLY A 400 -12.28 8.70 -15.34
C GLY A 400 -12.67 10.17 -15.30
N LYS A 401 -13.95 10.47 -15.45
CA LYS A 401 -14.49 11.84 -15.38
C LYS A 401 -14.30 12.50 -14.02
N GLY A 402 -14.18 11.69 -12.96
CA GLY A 402 -14.21 12.13 -11.58
C GLY A 402 -15.62 12.04 -10.98
N CYS A 403 -15.74 11.42 -9.82
CA CYS A 403 -16.99 11.29 -9.08
C CYS A 403 -16.69 11.27 -7.56
N PRO A 404 -17.71 11.34 -6.69
CA PRO A 404 -17.51 11.25 -5.24
C PRO A 404 -16.76 9.99 -4.81
N ALA A 405 -17.02 8.83 -5.42
CA ALA A 405 -16.38 7.57 -5.10
C ALA A 405 -14.86 7.55 -5.35
N CYS A 406 -14.34 8.40 -6.21
CA CYS A 406 -12.91 8.57 -6.46
C CYS A 406 -12.37 9.94 -5.99
N TYR A 407 -13.15 10.70 -5.24
CA TYR A 407 -12.82 12.07 -4.81
C TYR A 407 -12.46 13.01 -5.96
N GLY A 408 -13.19 12.92 -7.07
CA GLY A 408 -12.96 13.76 -8.25
C GLY A 408 -11.72 13.40 -9.07
N THR A 409 -10.95 12.39 -8.68
CA THR A 409 -9.66 12.07 -9.34
C THR A 409 -9.80 11.26 -10.63
N GLY A 410 -10.93 10.62 -10.86
CA GLY A 410 -11.12 9.67 -11.98
C GLY A 410 -10.46 8.30 -11.77
N TYR A 411 -9.73 8.07 -10.65
CA TYR A 411 -8.99 6.84 -10.40
C TYR A 411 -9.33 6.25 -9.03
N ARG A 412 -9.34 4.91 -8.95
CA ARG A 412 -9.60 4.18 -7.72
C ARG A 412 -8.92 2.81 -7.71
N GLY A 413 -8.08 2.58 -6.69
CA GLY A 413 -7.27 1.38 -6.58
C GLY A 413 -6.03 1.42 -7.48
N ARG A 414 -5.17 0.44 -7.31
CA ARG A 414 -3.89 0.30 -8.02
C ARG A 414 -3.74 -1.09 -8.59
N ILE A 415 -2.92 -1.23 -9.63
CA ILE A 415 -2.56 -2.52 -10.23
C ILE A 415 -1.08 -2.50 -10.59
N GLY A 416 -0.42 -3.66 -10.50
CA GLY A 416 0.97 -3.82 -10.89
C GLY A 416 1.14 -3.87 -12.40
N VAL A 417 2.19 -3.22 -12.88
CA VAL A 417 2.71 -3.36 -14.24
C VAL A 417 4.12 -3.91 -14.13
N PHE A 418 4.42 -4.92 -14.93
CA PHE A 418 5.63 -5.74 -14.77
C PHE A 418 6.47 -5.77 -16.03
N GLU A 419 7.78 -5.75 -15.83
CA GLU A 419 8.82 -6.08 -16.78
C GLU A 419 9.59 -7.26 -16.21
N ILE A 420 9.53 -8.43 -16.85
CA ILE A 420 10.19 -9.64 -16.36
C ILE A 420 11.31 -10.01 -17.31
N LEU A 421 12.54 -9.99 -16.80
CA LEU A 421 13.75 -10.40 -17.47
C LEU A 421 14.13 -11.81 -16.99
N LEU A 422 14.15 -12.78 -17.89
CA LEU A 422 14.72 -14.11 -17.64
C LEU A 422 16.19 -14.12 -18.08
N LEU A 423 17.07 -14.71 -17.30
CA LEU A 423 18.47 -14.84 -17.68
C LEU A 423 18.68 -16.10 -18.51
N ASP A 424 18.71 -15.93 -19.83
CA ASP A 424 19.08 -16.99 -20.78
C ASP A 424 20.60 -17.11 -20.93
N GLY A 425 21.05 -18.11 -21.72
CA GLY A 425 22.47 -18.37 -21.94
C GLY A 425 23.24 -17.20 -22.59
N LYS A 426 22.58 -16.39 -23.42
CA LYS A 426 23.21 -15.23 -24.07
C LYS A 426 23.44 -14.10 -23.07
N LEU A 427 22.44 -13.80 -22.24
CA LEU A 427 22.52 -12.80 -21.16
C LEU A 427 23.56 -13.22 -20.11
N ARG A 428 23.54 -14.49 -19.68
CA ARG A 428 24.54 -15.04 -18.75
C ARG A 428 25.95 -14.85 -19.28
N THR A 429 26.19 -15.18 -20.56
CA THR A 429 27.49 -14.99 -21.21
C THR A 429 27.90 -13.52 -21.32
N ALA A 430 26.95 -12.63 -21.61
CA ALA A 430 27.24 -11.19 -21.67
C ALA A 430 27.62 -10.62 -20.30
N ILE A 431 26.89 -11.02 -19.25
CA ILE A 431 27.16 -10.60 -17.88
C ILE A 431 28.52 -11.15 -17.40
N SER A 432 28.78 -12.43 -17.61
CA SER A 432 30.05 -13.05 -17.17
C SER A 432 31.28 -12.41 -17.81
N LYS A 433 31.14 -11.88 -19.04
CA LYS A 433 32.19 -11.12 -19.77
C LYS A 433 32.20 -9.64 -19.39
N ASN A 434 31.44 -9.22 -18.43
CA ASN A 434 31.30 -7.82 -17.97
C ASN A 434 31.04 -6.83 -19.11
N LYS A 435 30.14 -7.19 -20.04
CA LYS A 435 29.74 -6.32 -21.15
C LYS A 435 29.02 -5.09 -20.66
N GLN A 436 29.13 -4.00 -21.44
CA GLN A 436 28.49 -2.74 -21.10
C GLN A 436 26.94 -2.84 -21.17
N ARG A 437 26.29 -1.92 -20.48
CA ARG A 437 24.83 -1.83 -20.38
C ARG A 437 24.12 -1.90 -21.71
N ASP A 438 24.59 -1.14 -22.71
CA ASP A 438 23.94 -1.05 -24.01
C ASP A 438 23.95 -2.40 -24.74
N GLU A 439 25.03 -3.18 -24.61
CA GLU A 439 25.12 -4.52 -25.19
C GLU A 439 24.18 -5.50 -24.46
N ILE A 440 24.13 -5.44 -23.13
CA ILE A 440 23.20 -6.29 -22.33
C ILE A 440 21.75 -5.93 -22.69
N THR A 441 21.45 -4.63 -22.81
CA THR A 441 20.13 -4.14 -23.20
C THR A 441 19.75 -4.57 -24.62
N ALA A 442 20.68 -4.50 -25.57
CA ALA A 442 20.45 -4.94 -26.94
C ALA A 442 20.16 -6.44 -27.01
N ILE A 443 20.89 -7.27 -26.24
CA ILE A 443 20.65 -8.71 -26.15
C ILE A 443 19.26 -8.99 -25.54
N ALA A 444 18.90 -8.32 -24.46
CA ALA A 444 17.60 -8.49 -23.80
C ALA A 444 16.43 -8.11 -24.71
N ASN A 445 16.57 -7.02 -25.48
CA ASN A 445 15.56 -6.59 -26.46
C ASN A 445 15.44 -7.56 -27.64
N ALA A 446 16.57 -8.06 -28.17
CA ALA A 446 16.58 -9.00 -29.30
C ALA A 446 15.85 -10.31 -28.98
N VAL A 447 15.84 -10.76 -27.73
CA VAL A 447 15.12 -11.97 -27.29
C VAL A 447 13.68 -11.65 -26.84
N LYS A 448 13.16 -10.44 -27.06
CA LYS A 448 11.83 -9.96 -26.65
C LYS A 448 11.54 -10.14 -25.16
N GLN A 449 12.59 -10.11 -24.34
CA GLN A 449 12.43 -10.31 -22.89
C GLN A 449 11.98 -9.03 -22.16
N LEU A 450 12.24 -7.86 -22.75
CA LEU A 450 11.83 -6.57 -22.19
C LEU A 450 10.63 -6.03 -22.96
N SER A 451 9.56 -5.76 -22.26
CA SER A 451 8.45 -4.95 -22.76
C SER A 451 8.41 -3.66 -21.97
N PRO A 452 8.40 -2.48 -22.58
CA PRO A 452 8.34 -1.22 -21.84
C PRO A 452 7.15 -1.20 -20.87
N VAL A 453 7.40 -0.86 -19.61
CA VAL A 453 6.37 -0.79 -18.55
C VAL A 453 5.24 0.17 -18.94
N ALA A 454 5.54 1.25 -19.67
CA ALA A 454 4.56 2.23 -20.13
C ALA A 454 3.51 1.62 -21.06
N ASN A 455 3.92 0.82 -22.05
CA ASN A 455 2.99 0.23 -23.03
C ASN A 455 2.03 -0.78 -22.37
N LYS A 456 2.48 -1.47 -21.31
CA LYS A 456 1.63 -2.41 -20.57
C LYS A 456 0.61 -1.71 -19.67
N ALA A 457 0.95 -0.55 -19.11
CA ALA A 457 0.02 0.22 -18.28
C ALA A 457 -1.22 0.64 -19.06
N ILE A 458 -1.07 0.99 -20.34
CA ILE A 458 -2.18 1.38 -21.21
C ILE A 458 -3.03 0.19 -21.60
N THR A 459 -2.41 -0.93 -21.98
CA THR A 459 -3.14 -2.16 -22.34
C THR A 459 -4.02 -2.67 -21.19
N ILE A 460 -3.56 -2.55 -19.94
CA ILE A 460 -4.36 -2.95 -18.76
C ILE A 460 -5.55 -2.02 -18.54
N GLN A 461 -5.47 -0.75 -18.93
CA GLN A 461 -6.57 0.21 -18.79
C GLN A 461 -7.56 0.19 -19.95
N THR A 462 -7.18 -0.41 -21.08
CA THR A 462 -8.04 -0.58 -22.27
C THR A 462 -8.80 -1.90 -22.28
N SER A 463 -8.36 -2.91 -21.57
CA SER A 463 -9.04 -4.21 -21.41
C SER A 463 -9.84 -4.24 -20.09
#